data_692dfa91bcc4512266d6bfa2576d41a9
#
_entry.id   692dfa91bcc4512266d6bfa2576d41a9
#
_cell.length_a   1.000
_cell.length_b   1.000
_cell.length_c   1.000
_cell.angle_alpha   90.00
_cell.angle_beta   90.00
_cell.angle_gamma   90.00
#
_symmetry.space_group_name_H-M   'P 1'
#
loop_
_entity.id
_entity.type
_entity.pdbx_description
1 polymer ?
#
loop_
_entity_poly.entity_id
_entity_poly.type
_entity_poly.pdbx_seq_one_letter_code
_entity_poly.pdbx_strand_id
1 'polypeptide(L)'
;LRTHESSGQTQTAPAVLAVGMLGLRELAEVLGSNQFDMGVQLLAKRLTALTLSGEDFPGYACIMGRFGDNRLVVVIPEWPVDTPLDQLAERMHDKLSEPMELAGQEVFPSLSVGACMSKGGEVNAQAIFNRLEITLAAAQIQKNRRVAVYREGMAPDLSQNLRLHNDLHRAISRDELRAYFQPQIAAIDGRLVGFEALIRWHHPDMGLLSPLRFVPLAEDNGQVVSIGAWILKEACKQAQRWRSLCPPGTAAPRVAVNLSARQ
;
A
#
# COMPACT_ATOMS: atom_id res chain seq x y z
N LEU A 1 -33.37 -18.94 47.17
CA LEU A 1 -32.22 -18.96 46.26
C LEU A 1 -32.72 -18.44 44.92
N ARG A 2 -32.58 -17.14 44.65
CA ARG A 2 -32.78 -16.53 43.34
C ARG A 2 -31.40 -16.47 42.69
N THR A 3 -31.18 -17.28 41.70
CA THR A 3 -30.02 -17.18 40.77
C THR A 3 -30.23 -15.92 39.95
N HIS A 4 -29.36 -14.93 40.14
CA HIS A 4 -29.23 -13.82 39.23
C HIS A 4 -28.57 -14.39 37.92
N GLU A 5 -29.39 -14.54 36.91
CA GLU A 5 -28.88 -14.61 35.52
C GLU A 5 -28.28 -13.23 35.22
N SER A 6 -26.96 -13.17 35.22
CA SER A 6 -26.24 -12.06 34.64
C SER A 6 -26.43 -12.13 33.11
N SER A 7 -27.34 -11.32 32.61
CA SER A 7 -27.41 -11.02 31.17
C SER A 7 -26.05 -10.49 30.72
N GLY A 8 -25.31 -11.31 30.00
CA GLY A 8 -24.04 -10.92 29.41
C GLY A 8 -24.28 -9.79 28.43
N GLN A 9 -24.08 -8.55 28.87
CA GLN A 9 -24.00 -7.42 27.96
C GLN A 9 -22.76 -7.61 27.11
N THR A 10 -22.94 -7.88 25.82
CA THR A 10 -21.85 -7.91 24.84
C THR A 10 -21.18 -6.54 24.87
N GLN A 11 -19.91 -6.51 25.24
CA GLN A 11 -19.15 -5.27 25.27
C GLN A 11 -18.99 -4.76 23.83
N THR A 12 -19.43 -3.53 23.56
CA THR A 12 -19.32 -2.89 22.25
C THR A 12 -18.31 -1.76 22.27
N ALA A 13 -17.73 -1.48 21.13
CA ALA A 13 -16.82 -0.35 20.90
C ALA A 13 -17.03 0.20 19.49
N PRO A 14 -16.76 1.49 19.25
CA PRO A 14 -16.80 2.03 17.90
C PRO A 14 -15.78 1.35 16.99
N ALA A 15 -16.26 0.87 15.84
CA ALA A 15 -15.42 0.38 14.76
C ALA A 15 -15.46 1.36 13.58
N VAL A 16 -14.32 1.57 12.95
CA VAL A 16 -14.20 2.48 11.81
C VAL A 16 -13.48 1.77 10.67
N LEU A 17 -14.10 1.81 9.49
CA LEU A 17 -13.53 1.27 8.27
C LEU A 17 -13.33 2.42 7.27
N ALA A 18 -12.22 2.40 6.57
CA ALA A 18 -11.92 3.36 5.50
C ALA A 18 -11.61 2.63 4.21
N VAL A 19 -12.19 3.11 3.12
CA VAL A 19 -11.94 2.63 1.76
C VAL A 19 -11.08 3.65 1.05
N GLY A 20 -9.86 3.28 0.71
CA GLY A 20 -8.96 4.07 -0.13
C GLY A 20 -9.15 3.70 -1.60
N MET A 21 -9.36 4.69 -2.44
CA MET A 21 -9.56 4.54 -3.87
C MET A 21 -8.23 4.78 -4.59
N LEU A 22 -7.61 3.67 -5.02
CA LEU A 22 -6.35 3.68 -5.77
C LEU A 22 -6.66 3.71 -7.27
N GLY A 23 -5.85 4.42 -8.05
CA GLY A 23 -5.98 4.41 -9.52
C GLY A 23 -7.16 5.21 -10.09
N LEU A 24 -8.12 5.69 -9.27
CA LEU A 24 -9.19 6.56 -9.75
C LEU A 24 -8.66 7.92 -10.24
N ARG A 25 -7.51 8.36 -9.72
CA ARG A 25 -6.87 9.60 -10.15
C ARG A 25 -6.28 9.48 -11.55
N GLU A 26 -5.68 8.33 -11.86
CA GLU A 26 -5.18 8.00 -13.20
C GLU A 26 -6.34 7.85 -14.19
N LEU A 27 -7.48 7.29 -13.75
CA LEU A 27 -8.71 7.29 -14.53
C LEU A 27 -9.24 8.70 -14.79
N ALA A 28 -9.11 9.62 -13.82
CA ALA A 28 -9.53 11.01 -13.99
C ALA A 28 -8.65 11.76 -15.01
N GLU A 29 -7.37 11.46 -15.09
CA GLU A 29 -6.46 12.01 -16.10
C GLU A 29 -6.81 11.53 -17.51
N VAL A 30 -7.32 10.29 -17.64
CA VAL A 30 -7.71 9.70 -18.93
C VAL A 30 -9.16 10.03 -19.32
N LEU A 31 -10.10 10.00 -18.37
CA LEU A 31 -11.53 10.12 -18.62
C LEU A 31 -12.12 11.49 -18.22
N GLY A 32 -11.32 12.35 -17.57
CA GLY A 32 -11.75 13.68 -17.09
C GLY A 32 -12.28 13.67 -15.65
N SER A 33 -12.17 14.83 -14.98
CA SER A 33 -12.51 15.00 -13.55
C SER A 33 -13.97 14.66 -13.21
N ASN A 34 -14.91 14.89 -14.11
CA ASN A 34 -16.32 14.54 -13.90
C ASN A 34 -16.52 13.03 -13.73
N GLN A 35 -15.73 12.19 -14.40
CA GLN A 35 -15.81 10.74 -14.28
C GLN A 35 -15.24 10.22 -12.96
N PHE A 36 -14.25 10.91 -12.41
CA PHE A 36 -13.77 10.64 -11.06
C PHE A 36 -14.89 10.81 -10.02
N ASP A 37 -15.58 11.95 -10.04
CA ASP A 37 -16.67 12.22 -9.09
C ASP A 37 -17.84 11.24 -9.27
N MET A 38 -18.15 10.85 -10.50
CA MET A 38 -19.14 9.78 -10.76
C MET A 38 -18.69 8.44 -10.17
N GLY A 39 -17.43 8.06 -10.31
CA GLY A 39 -16.88 6.84 -9.73
C GLY A 39 -16.98 6.83 -8.21
N VAL A 40 -16.60 7.94 -7.56
CA VAL A 40 -16.75 8.12 -6.11
C VAL A 40 -18.20 8.02 -5.67
N GLN A 41 -19.14 8.64 -6.41
CA GLN A 41 -20.57 8.57 -6.12
C GLN A 41 -21.13 7.14 -6.26
N LEU A 42 -20.70 6.40 -7.28
CA LEU A 42 -21.12 5.01 -7.47
C LEU A 42 -20.61 4.12 -6.33
N LEU A 43 -19.36 4.29 -5.92
CA LEU A 43 -18.80 3.57 -4.76
C LEU A 43 -19.52 3.95 -3.47
N ALA A 44 -19.84 5.22 -3.27
CA ALA A 44 -20.62 5.67 -2.10
C ALA A 44 -22.03 5.06 -2.10
N LYS A 45 -22.71 4.97 -3.25
CA LYS A 45 -24.01 4.32 -3.37
C LYS A 45 -23.93 2.82 -3.06
N ARG A 46 -22.90 2.12 -3.58
CA ARG A 46 -22.66 0.70 -3.25
C ARG A 46 -22.42 0.50 -1.75
N LEU A 47 -21.58 1.35 -1.17
CA LEU A 47 -21.30 1.31 0.26
C LEU A 47 -22.58 1.54 1.09
N THR A 48 -23.42 2.50 0.67
CA THR A 48 -24.73 2.74 1.31
C THR A 48 -25.64 1.51 1.20
N ALA A 49 -25.71 0.89 0.03
CA ALA A 49 -26.53 -0.31 -0.16
C ALA A 49 -26.04 -1.48 0.71
N LEU A 50 -24.73 -1.68 0.85
CA LEU A 50 -24.12 -2.68 1.72
C LEU A 50 -24.50 -2.46 3.19
N THR A 51 -24.40 -1.22 3.66
CA THR A 51 -24.70 -0.89 5.08
C THR A 51 -26.20 -0.97 5.41
N LEU A 52 -27.08 -0.82 4.40
CA LEU A 52 -28.54 -0.91 4.56
C LEU A 52 -29.09 -2.30 4.30
N SER A 53 -28.37 -3.19 3.59
CA SER A 53 -28.90 -4.50 3.19
C SER A 53 -29.16 -5.45 4.37
N GLY A 54 -28.56 -5.20 5.53
CA GLY A 54 -28.70 -6.05 6.71
C GLY A 54 -28.01 -7.43 6.61
N GLU A 55 -27.57 -7.84 5.43
CA GLU A 55 -26.87 -9.12 5.23
C GLU A 55 -25.41 -9.05 5.72
N ASP A 56 -24.71 -7.97 5.37
CA ASP A 56 -23.31 -7.76 5.73
C ASP A 56 -23.13 -6.92 7.00
N PHE A 57 -24.11 -6.05 7.31
CA PHE A 57 -24.14 -5.18 8.49
C PHE A 57 -25.43 -5.43 9.30
N PRO A 58 -25.65 -6.62 9.86
CA PRO A 58 -26.92 -6.98 10.47
C PRO A 58 -27.24 -6.08 11.68
N GLY A 59 -28.17 -5.15 11.47
CA GLY A 59 -28.75 -4.33 12.56
C GLY A 59 -27.84 -3.25 13.14
N TYR A 60 -26.65 -3.02 12.58
CA TYR A 60 -25.76 -1.96 13.06
C TYR A 60 -26.13 -0.61 12.46
N ALA A 61 -26.26 0.41 13.32
CA ALA A 61 -26.30 1.79 12.85
C ALA A 61 -24.93 2.18 12.28
N CYS A 62 -24.93 2.68 11.03
CA CYS A 62 -23.70 3.10 10.36
C CYS A 62 -23.76 4.59 10.00
N ILE A 63 -22.65 5.28 10.25
CA ILE A 63 -22.46 6.65 9.80
C ILE A 63 -21.41 6.63 8.69
N MET A 64 -21.75 7.20 7.53
CA MET A 64 -20.86 7.23 6.38
C MET A 64 -20.46 8.65 6.05
N GLY A 65 -19.24 8.80 5.59
CA GLY A 65 -18.71 10.07 5.15
C GLY A 65 -17.60 9.94 4.11
N ARG A 66 -17.31 11.06 3.46
CA ARG A 66 -16.13 11.19 2.60
C ARG A 66 -15.02 11.89 3.40
N PHE A 67 -13.81 11.39 3.31
CA PHE A 67 -12.63 11.98 3.92
C PHE A 67 -11.57 12.26 2.87
N GLY A 68 -11.29 13.55 2.64
CA GLY A 68 -10.44 13.96 1.53
C GLY A 68 -11.06 13.67 0.17
N ASP A 69 -10.22 13.58 -0.85
CA ASP A 69 -10.68 13.44 -2.23
C ASP A 69 -11.01 11.99 -2.61
N ASN A 70 -10.31 11.02 -2.03
CA ASN A 70 -10.29 9.63 -2.48
C ASN A 70 -10.59 8.59 -1.41
N ARG A 71 -11.30 8.95 -0.33
CA ARG A 71 -11.60 8.03 0.77
C ARG A 71 -13.06 8.10 1.19
N LEU A 72 -13.65 6.92 1.41
CA LEU A 72 -14.94 6.77 2.07
C LEU A 72 -14.72 6.15 3.43
N VAL A 73 -15.46 6.60 4.43
CA VAL A 73 -15.34 6.13 5.81
C VAL A 73 -16.70 5.66 6.30
N VAL A 74 -16.74 4.53 6.99
CA VAL A 74 -17.89 3.99 7.70
C VAL A 74 -17.56 3.90 9.17
N VAL A 75 -18.41 4.48 10.01
CA VAL A 75 -18.34 4.37 11.47
C VAL A 75 -19.51 3.51 11.94
N ILE A 76 -19.21 2.48 12.70
CA ILE A 76 -20.17 1.62 13.38
C ILE A 76 -20.02 1.92 14.88
N PRO A 77 -20.96 2.66 15.50
CA PRO A 77 -20.79 3.10 16.88
C PRO A 77 -20.73 1.96 17.90
N GLU A 78 -21.45 0.87 17.64
CA GLU A 78 -21.61 -0.25 18.56
C GLU A 78 -21.24 -1.57 17.88
N TRP A 79 -19.94 -1.81 17.72
CA TRP A 79 -19.43 -3.09 17.21
C TRP A 79 -19.04 -4.00 18.38
N PRO A 80 -19.43 -5.30 18.38
CA PRO A 80 -19.04 -6.23 19.43
C PRO A 80 -17.51 -6.43 19.45
N VAL A 81 -16.90 -6.24 20.63
CA VAL A 81 -15.44 -6.27 20.78
C VAL A 81 -14.86 -7.63 20.39
N ASP A 82 -15.61 -8.70 20.63
CA ASP A 82 -15.18 -10.06 20.35
C ASP A 82 -15.42 -10.49 18.89
N THR A 83 -16.02 -9.61 18.06
CA THR A 83 -16.29 -9.90 16.66
C THR A 83 -15.16 -9.36 15.78
N PRO A 84 -14.41 -10.22 15.05
CA PRO A 84 -13.32 -9.79 14.19
C PRO A 84 -13.81 -8.86 13.06
N LEU A 85 -13.11 -7.74 12.85
CA LEU A 85 -13.39 -6.82 11.74
C LEU A 85 -12.87 -7.32 10.39
N ASP A 86 -11.99 -8.31 10.39
CA ASP A 86 -11.33 -8.81 9.17
C ASP A 86 -12.37 -9.27 8.13
N GLN A 87 -13.34 -10.09 8.55
CA GLN A 87 -14.38 -10.62 7.65
C GLN A 87 -15.27 -9.52 7.09
N LEU A 88 -15.62 -8.52 7.90
CA LEU A 88 -16.42 -7.39 7.45
C LEU A 88 -15.64 -6.54 6.43
N ALA A 89 -14.38 -6.27 6.71
CA ALA A 89 -13.52 -5.50 5.84
C ALA A 89 -13.24 -6.22 4.50
N GLU A 90 -13.07 -7.56 4.53
CA GLU A 90 -12.92 -8.39 3.33
C GLU A 90 -14.19 -8.36 2.48
N ARG A 91 -15.36 -8.60 3.07
CA ARG A 91 -16.64 -8.53 2.34
C ARG A 91 -16.90 -7.14 1.75
N MET A 92 -16.58 -6.10 2.50
CA MET A 92 -16.71 -4.73 2.01
C MET A 92 -15.78 -4.48 0.80
N HIS A 93 -14.53 -4.95 0.88
CA HIS A 93 -13.58 -4.85 -0.23
C HIS A 93 -14.11 -5.58 -1.47
N ASP A 94 -14.54 -6.84 -1.32
CA ASP A 94 -14.99 -7.68 -2.43
C ASP A 94 -16.19 -7.08 -3.15
N LYS A 95 -17.19 -6.65 -2.39
CA LYS A 95 -18.41 -6.03 -2.93
C LYS A 95 -18.16 -4.68 -3.61
N LEU A 96 -17.29 -3.85 -3.05
CA LEU A 96 -16.95 -2.56 -3.64
C LEU A 96 -16.03 -2.71 -4.86
N SER A 97 -15.25 -3.79 -4.94
CA SER A 97 -14.35 -4.08 -6.06
C SER A 97 -15.06 -4.69 -7.28
N GLU A 98 -16.37 -5.00 -7.18
CA GLU A 98 -17.16 -5.43 -8.33
C GLU A 98 -17.08 -4.38 -9.47
N PRO A 99 -17.07 -4.81 -10.74
CA PRO A 99 -16.96 -3.89 -11.87
C PRO A 99 -18.09 -2.85 -11.86
N MET A 100 -17.79 -1.65 -12.34
CA MET A 100 -18.74 -0.56 -12.49
C MET A 100 -18.65 0.05 -13.88
N GLU A 101 -19.76 0.60 -14.35
CA GLU A 101 -19.80 1.29 -15.62
C GLU A 101 -19.51 2.78 -15.43
N LEU A 102 -18.47 3.27 -16.11
CA LEU A 102 -18.10 4.69 -16.17
C LEU A 102 -17.91 5.10 -17.63
N ALA A 103 -18.60 6.14 -18.06
CA ALA A 103 -18.56 6.64 -19.45
C ALA A 103 -18.80 5.55 -20.52
N GLY A 104 -19.67 4.56 -20.25
CA GLY A 104 -19.94 3.45 -21.16
C GLY A 104 -18.86 2.38 -21.23
N GLN A 105 -17.91 2.39 -20.29
CA GLN A 105 -16.86 1.40 -20.16
C GLN A 105 -16.95 0.69 -18.81
N GLU A 106 -16.67 -0.62 -18.82
CA GLU A 106 -16.56 -1.40 -17.61
C GLU A 106 -15.21 -1.12 -16.95
N VAL A 107 -15.24 -0.68 -15.70
CA VAL A 107 -14.07 -0.30 -14.90
C VAL A 107 -14.01 -1.16 -13.64
N PHE A 108 -12.85 -1.72 -13.36
CA PHE A 108 -12.57 -2.45 -12.12
C PHE A 108 -11.89 -1.51 -11.11
N PRO A 109 -12.60 -1.11 -10.04
CA PRO A 109 -12.02 -0.18 -9.07
C PRO A 109 -10.89 -0.83 -8.29
N SER A 110 -9.75 -0.17 -8.24
CA SER A 110 -8.63 -0.59 -7.39
C SER A 110 -8.77 0.03 -6.01
N LEU A 111 -9.16 -0.77 -5.03
CA LEU A 111 -9.49 -0.31 -3.69
C LEU A 111 -8.56 -0.92 -2.64
N SER A 112 -8.43 -0.22 -1.52
CA SER A 112 -7.85 -0.76 -0.27
C SER A 112 -8.81 -0.49 0.89
N VAL A 113 -8.90 -1.41 1.84
CA VAL A 113 -9.75 -1.26 3.02
C VAL A 113 -8.89 -1.34 4.27
N GLY A 114 -8.94 -0.28 5.07
CA GLY A 114 -8.35 -0.22 6.40
C GLY A 114 -9.45 -0.20 7.46
N ALA A 115 -9.27 -0.95 8.54
CA ALA A 115 -10.21 -0.99 9.64
C ALA A 115 -9.53 -0.87 11.00
N CYS A 116 -10.20 -0.25 11.97
CA CYS A 116 -9.74 -0.22 13.35
C CYS A 116 -10.92 -0.14 14.32
N MET A 117 -10.70 -0.59 15.55
CA MET A 117 -11.61 -0.40 16.66
C MET A 117 -11.09 0.68 17.62
N SER A 118 -11.99 1.44 18.21
CA SER A 118 -11.68 2.30 19.33
C SER A 118 -11.44 1.45 20.58
N LYS A 119 -10.47 1.80 21.41
CA LYS A 119 -10.25 1.14 22.69
C LYS A 119 -11.00 1.87 23.81
N GLY A 120 -11.73 1.11 24.62
CA GLY A 120 -12.11 1.45 25.99
C GLY A 120 -12.58 2.89 26.25
N GLY A 121 -13.55 3.41 25.47
CA GLY A 121 -14.11 4.75 25.74
C GLY A 121 -13.24 5.94 25.28
N GLU A 122 -12.09 5.68 24.68
CA GLU A 122 -11.22 6.73 24.14
C GLU A 122 -11.72 7.19 22.77
N VAL A 123 -12.50 8.28 22.75
CA VAL A 123 -12.96 8.91 21.50
C VAL A 123 -11.94 9.99 21.08
N ASN A 124 -10.73 9.57 20.76
CA ASN A 124 -9.77 10.46 20.14
C ASN A 124 -9.82 10.26 18.61
N ALA A 125 -10.56 11.14 17.93
CA ALA A 125 -10.71 11.08 16.48
C ALA A 125 -9.34 11.07 15.75
N GLN A 126 -8.36 11.83 16.23
CA GLN A 126 -7.01 11.86 15.65
C GLN A 126 -6.31 10.50 15.75
N ALA A 127 -6.45 9.82 16.89
CA ALA A 127 -5.86 8.48 17.06
C ALA A 127 -6.52 7.45 16.14
N ILE A 128 -7.83 7.52 15.95
CA ILE A 128 -8.58 6.67 15.02
C ILE A 128 -8.12 6.93 13.58
N PHE A 129 -8.03 8.19 13.16
CA PHE A 129 -7.54 8.53 11.83
C PHE A 129 -6.11 8.06 11.60
N ASN A 130 -5.22 8.21 12.56
CA ASN A 130 -3.85 7.69 12.45
C ASN A 130 -3.83 6.16 12.26
N ARG A 131 -4.67 5.43 13.00
CA ARG A 131 -4.80 3.97 12.85
C ARG A 131 -5.34 3.58 11.46
N LEU A 132 -6.30 4.33 10.92
CA LEU A 132 -6.82 4.10 9.57
C LEU A 132 -5.78 4.38 8.49
N GLU A 133 -4.99 5.45 8.61
CA GLU A 133 -3.88 5.73 7.70
C GLU A 133 -2.87 4.58 7.66
N ILE A 134 -2.52 4.07 8.85
CA ILE A 134 -1.61 2.94 9.01
C ILE A 134 -2.18 1.69 8.31
N THR A 135 -3.45 1.38 8.53
CA THR A 135 -4.07 0.20 7.93
C THR A 135 -4.26 0.32 6.43
N LEU A 136 -4.64 1.50 5.93
CA LEU A 136 -4.73 1.75 4.49
C LEU A 136 -3.38 1.60 3.81
N ALA A 137 -2.32 2.17 4.38
CA ALA A 137 -0.96 2.01 3.86
C ALA A 137 -0.51 0.53 3.87
N ALA A 138 -0.80 -0.21 4.95
CA ALA A 138 -0.50 -1.63 5.02
C ALA A 138 -1.30 -2.45 3.98
N ALA A 139 -2.58 -2.14 3.77
CA ALA A 139 -3.42 -2.78 2.77
C ALA A 139 -2.92 -2.54 1.33
N GLN A 140 -2.38 -1.36 1.04
CA GLN A 140 -1.83 -1.01 -0.27
C GLN A 140 -0.59 -1.83 -0.65
N ILE A 141 0.24 -2.16 0.33
CA ILE A 141 1.49 -2.93 0.12
C ILE A 141 1.19 -4.41 -0.14
N GLN A 142 0.08 -4.94 0.34
CA GLN A 142 -0.30 -6.34 0.19
C GLN A 142 -0.84 -6.60 -1.23
N LYS A 143 -0.05 -7.27 -2.07
CA LYS A 143 -0.42 -7.58 -3.47
C LYS A 143 -1.68 -8.45 -3.61
N ASN A 144 -1.95 -9.33 -2.64
CA ASN A 144 -3.01 -10.35 -2.72
C ASN A 144 -4.23 -10.05 -1.84
N ARG A 145 -4.12 -9.16 -0.86
CA ARG A 145 -5.19 -8.79 0.07
C ARG A 145 -5.10 -7.30 0.36
N ARG A 146 -5.89 -6.52 -0.30
CA ARG A 146 -5.94 -5.06 -0.09
C ARG A 146 -6.80 -4.68 1.11
N VAL A 147 -6.72 -5.47 2.17
CA VAL A 147 -7.46 -5.29 3.43
C VAL A 147 -6.50 -5.39 4.60
N ALA A 148 -6.59 -4.48 5.55
CA ALA A 148 -5.84 -4.55 6.79
C ALA A 148 -6.67 -4.05 7.98
N VAL A 149 -6.59 -4.77 9.10
CA VAL A 149 -7.22 -4.37 10.36
C VAL A 149 -6.13 -3.98 11.35
N TYR A 150 -6.33 -2.88 12.05
CA TYR A 150 -5.36 -2.35 13.01
C TYR A 150 -5.10 -3.35 14.14
N ARG A 151 -3.85 -3.63 14.38
CA ARG A 151 -3.36 -4.41 15.53
C ARG A 151 -2.31 -3.59 16.27
N GLU A 152 -2.23 -3.73 17.58
CA GLU A 152 -1.16 -3.07 18.34
C GLU A 152 0.20 -3.50 17.84
N GLY A 153 1.12 -2.54 17.74
CA GLY A 153 2.42 -2.76 17.14
C GLY A 153 2.43 -2.68 15.61
N MET A 154 1.28 -2.49 14.96
CA MET A 154 1.15 -2.32 13.51
C MET A 154 1.51 -0.90 13.05
N ALA A 155 1.95 -0.04 13.96
CA ALA A 155 2.41 1.28 13.59
C ALA A 155 3.55 1.13 12.55
N PRO A 156 3.33 1.43 11.25
CA PRO A 156 4.42 1.97 10.49
C PRO A 156 4.70 3.27 11.24
N ASP A 157 5.87 3.37 11.73
CA ASP A 157 6.36 4.59 12.29
C ASP A 157 6.18 5.67 11.20
N LEU A 158 5.09 6.45 11.28
CA LEU A 158 4.90 7.63 10.41
C LEU A 158 6.14 8.52 10.56
N SER A 159 6.78 8.48 11.74
CA SER A 159 8.09 9.06 11.98
C SER A 159 9.18 8.34 11.17
N GLN A 160 9.11 7.01 11.01
CA GLN A 160 10.07 6.27 10.18
C GLN A 160 9.91 6.56 8.69
N ASN A 161 8.68 6.64 8.18
CA ASN A 161 8.45 6.99 6.78
C ASN A 161 8.86 8.43 6.48
N LEU A 162 8.56 9.36 7.37
CA LEU A 162 9.02 10.74 7.23
C LEU A 162 10.55 10.86 7.35
N ARG A 163 11.16 10.12 8.28
CA ARG A 163 12.62 10.02 8.37
C ARG A 163 13.21 9.39 7.12
N LEU A 164 12.66 8.26 6.67
CA LEU A 164 13.12 7.58 5.47
C LEU A 164 13.01 8.47 4.22
N HIS A 165 11.92 9.24 4.10
CA HIS A 165 11.75 10.25 3.07
C HIS A 165 12.85 11.33 3.13
N ASN A 166 13.12 11.88 4.32
CA ASN A 166 14.15 12.91 4.51
C ASN A 166 15.57 12.35 4.32
N ASP A 167 15.82 11.13 4.77
CA ASP A 167 17.13 10.49 4.65
C ASP A 167 17.42 10.07 3.22
N LEU A 168 16.39 9.67 2.44
CA LEU A 168 16.53 9.33 1.02
C LEU A 168 17.09 10.50 0.21
N HIS A 169 16.71 11.75 0.54
CA HIS A 169 17.27 12.95 -0.09
C HIS A 169 18.80 13.05 0.05
N ARG A 170 19.36 12.44 1.06
CA ARG A 170 20.79 12.48 1.37
C ARG A 170 21.52 11.17 1.08
N ALA A 171 20.78 10.10 0.76
CA ALA A 171 21.32 8.76 0.60
C ALA A 171 22.43 8.67 -0.46
N ILE A 172 22.30 9.39 -1.59
CA ILE A 172 23.31 9.45 -2.65
C ILE A 172 24.56 10.19 -2.14
N SER A 173 24.38 11.38 -1.54
CA SER A 173 25.50 12.21 -1.08
C SER A 173 26.24 11.62 0.11
N ARG A 174 25.58 10.78 0.90
CA ARG A 174 26.15 10.07 2.04
C ARG A 174 26.74 8.71 1.69
N ASP A 175 26.77 8.36 0.40
CA ASP A 175 27.25 7.06 -0.08
C ASP A 175 26.57 5.88 0.64
N GLU A 176 25.25 5.96 0.82
CA GLU A 176 24.45 4.93 1.50
C GLU A 176 23.83 3.92 0.50
N LEU A 177 23.83 4.24 -0.79
CA LEU A 177 23.32 3.34 -1.82
C LEU A 177 24.41 2.36 -2.28
N ARG A 178 24.00 1.14 -2.59
CA ARG A 178 24.86 0.08 -3.13
C ARG A 178 24.18 -0.62 -4.30
N ALA A 179 24.97 -0.95 -5.31
CA ALA A 179 24.54 -1.81 -6.40
C ALA A 179 24.91 -3.26 -6.09
N TYR A 180 23.92 -4.12 -6.03
CA TYR A 180 24.07 -5.57 -5.92
C TYR A 180 23.83 -6.17 -7.30
N PHE A 181 24.54 -7.25 -7.62
CA PHE A 181 24.46 -7.85 -8.93
C PHE A 181 24.04 -9.31 -8.80
N GLN A 182 22.84 -9.60 -9.28
CA GLN A 182 22.30 -10.96 -9.28
C GLN A 182 22.64 -11.65 -10.60
N PRO A 183 23.32 -12.81 -10.57
CA PRO A 183 23.67 -13.51 -11.80
C PRO A 183 22.42 -14.06 -12.49
N GLN A 184 22.40 -13.97 -13.80
CA GLN A 184 21.39 -14.57 -14.69
C GLN A 184 22.00 -15.74 -15.42
N ILE A 185 21.42 -16.91 -15.25
CA ILE A 185 21.91 -18.18 -15.75
C ILE A 185 20.95 -18.70 -16.83
N ALA A 186 21.48 -19.16 -17.95
CA ALA A 186 20.68 -19.81 -18.97
C ALA A 186 20.17 -21.16 -18.45
N ALA A 187 18.85 -21.39 -18.50
CA ALA A 187 18.23 -22.60 -17.97
C ALA A 187 18.64 -23.87 -18.73
N ILE A 188 19.05 -23.74 -19.98
CA ILE A 188 19.33 -24.88 -20.87
C ILE A 188 20.71 -25.52 -20.62
N ASP A 189 21.71 -24.71 -20.27
CA ASP A 189 23.11 -25.16 -20.18
C ASP A 189 23.85 -24.65 -18.93
N GLY A 190 23.17 -23.88 -18.06
CA GLY A 190 23.75 -23.37 -16.82
C GLY A 190 24.79 -22.27 -17.00
N ARG A 191 25.03 -21.75 -18.22
CA ARG A 191 26.02 -20.71 -18.45
C ARG A 191 25.55 -19.35 -17.96
N LEU A 192 26.48 -18.54 -17.49
CA LEU A 192 26.23 -17.14 -17.12
C LEU A 192 25.93 -16.32 -18.37
N VAL A 193 24.76 -15.67 -18.42
CA VAL A 193 24.34 -14.80 -19.53
C VAL A 193 24.42 -13.31 -19.19
N GLY A 194 24.38 -12.98 -17.91
CA GLY A 194 24.44 -11.60 -17.45
C GLY A 194 24.20 -11.43 -15.97
N PHE A 195 23.97 -10.21 -15.58
CA PHE A 195 23.64 -9.81 -14.21
C PHE A 195 22.48 -8.82 -14.21
N GLU A 196 21.67 -8.85 -13.18
CA GLU A 196 20.71 -7.78 -12.88
C GLU A 196 21.29 -6.90 -11.78
N ALA A 197 21.37 -5.59 -12.05
CA ALA A 197 21.78 -4.61 -11.05
C ALA A 197 20.59 -4.24 -10.16
N LEU A 198 20.70 -4.58 -8.89
CA LEU A 198 19.69 -4.38 -7.89
C LEU A 198 20.16 -3.35 -6.87
N ILE A 199 19.46 -2.24 -6.77
CA ILE A 199 19.77 -1.21 -5.78
C ILE A 199 19.45 -1.70 -4.36
N ARG A 200 20.29 -1.33 -3.40
CA ARG A 200 20.10 -1.53 -1.96
C ARG A 200 20.47 -0.26 -1.24
N TRP A 201 19.77 0.05 -0.17
CA TRP A 201 20.09 1.18 0.67
C TRP A 201 20.59 0.71 2.03
N HIS A 202 21.84 1.01 2.34
CA HIS A 202 22.45 0.76 3.62
C HIS A 202 22.16 1.95 4.54
N HIS A 203 20.96 1.93 5.13
CA HIS A 203 20.52 2.99 6.03
C HIS A 203 21.24 2.87 7.38
N PRO A 204 21.80 3.97 7.95
CA PRO A 204 22.58 3.90 9.17
C PRO A 204 21.82 3.31 10.36
N ASP A 205 20.53 3.65 10.52
CA ASP A 205 19.73 3.22 11.67
C ASP A 205 18.86 1.97 11.37
N MET A 206 18.47 1.77 10.10
CA MET A 206 17.52 0.70 9.70
C MET A 206 18.21 -0.48 9.01
N GLY A 207 19.53 -0.42 8.83
CA GLY A 207 20.30 -1.47 8.15
C GLY A 207 20.00 -1.55 6.65
N LEU A 208 20.06 -2.75 6.10
CA LEU A 208 19.89 -2.99 4.67
C LEU A 208 18.40 -2.92 4.24
N LEU A 209 18.04 -1.91 3.49
CA LEU A 209 16.68 -1.71 2.98
C LEU A 209 16.54 -2.23 1.56
N SER A 210 15.45 -2.96 1.32
CA SER A 210 15.02 -3.42 0.00
C SER A 210 14.43 -2.27 -0.83
N PRO A 211 14.57 -2.28 -2.17
CA PRO A 211 13.94 -1.32 -3.08
C PRO A 211 12.45 -1.13 -2.83
N LEU A 212 11.73 -2.18 -2.47
CA LEU A 212 10.29 -2.14 -2.17
C LEU A 212 9.92 -1.16 -1.04
N ARG A 213 10.87 -0.81 -0.17
CA ARG A 213 10.62 0.13 0.93
C ARG A 213 10.87 1.60 0.56
N PHE A 214 11.76 1.89 -0.37
CA PHE A 214 12.15 3.28 -0.64
C PHE A 214 11.92 3.74 -2.09
N VAL A 215 11.82 2.82 -3.07
CA VAL A 215 11.55 3.21 -4.46
C VAL A 215 10.18 3.88 -4.60
N PRO A 216 9.08 3.40 -3.98
CA PRO A 216 7.81 4.12 -4.03
C PRO A 216 7.92 5.55 -3.47
N LEU A 217 8.66 5.75 -2.38
CA LEU A 217 8.90 7.08 -1.81
C LEU A 217 9.72 7.97 -2.78
N ALA A 218 10.70 7.38 -3.47
CA ALA A 218 11.47 8.08 -4.49
C ALA A 218 10.63 8.48 -5.70
N GLU A 219 9.66 7.66 -6.07
CA GLU A 219 8.71 7.95 -7.16
C GLU A 219 7.77 9.09 -6.79
N ASP A 220 7.28 9.12 -5.55
CA ASP A 220 6.35 10.13 -5.08
C ASP A 220 6.99 11.51 -4.93
N ASN A 221 8.28 11.58 -4.61
CA ASN A 221 9.02 12.82 -4.42
C ASN A 221 9.94 13.21 -5.59
N GLY A 222 9.91 12.45 -6.71
CA GLY A 222 10.71 12.69 -7.90
C GLY A 222 12.20 12.30 -7.82
N GLN A 223 12.66 11.77 -6.69
CA GLN A 223 14.06 11.34 -6.50
C GLN A 223 14.41 10.08 -7.31
N VAL A 224 13.40 9.36 -7.79
CA VAL A 224 13.59 8.17 -8.63
C VAL A 224 14.49 8.46 -9.84
N VAL A 225 14.45 9.67 -10.39
CA VAL A 225 15.31 10.10 -11.51
C VAL A 225 16.79 10.11 -11.09
N SER A 226 17.11 10.72 -9.95
CA SER A 226 18.48 10.79 -9.42
C SER A 226 19.02 9.42 -9.01
N ILE A 227 18.18 8.62 -8.37
CA ILE A 227 18.52 7.25 -7.95
C ILE A 227 18.74 6.35 -9.18
N GLY A 228 17.88 6.48 -10.19
CA GLY A 228 18.03 5.72 -11.43
C GLY A 228 19.27 6.10 -12.21
N ALA A 229 19.61 7.38 -12.29
CA ALA A 229 20.88 7.82 -12.89
C ALA A 229 22.08 7.27 -12.12
N TRP A 230 22.00 7.21 -10.79
CA TRP A 230 23.04 6.66 -9.94
C TRP A 230 23.25 5.16 -10.18
N ILE A 231 22.19 4.34 -10.15
CA ILE A 231 22.32 2.88 -10.35
C ILE A 231 22.78 2.55 -11.76
N LEU A 232 22.32 3.29 -12.77
CA LEU A 232 22.77 3.12 -14.16
C LEU A 232 24.27 3.39 -14.29
N LYS A 233 24.76 4.47 -13.66
CA LYS A 233 26.20 4.81 -13.64
C LYS A 233 27.04 3.71 -12.97
N GLU A 234 26.60 3.19 -11.82
CA GLU A 234 27.31 2.11 -11.13
C GLU A 234 27.27 0.80 -11.92
N ALA A 235 26.14 0.47 -12.56
CA ALA A 235 26.03 -0.68 -13.45
C ALA A 235 26.99 -0.59 -14.65
N CYS A 236 27.09 0.58 -15.27
CA CYS A 236 28.04 0.82 -16.38
C CYS A 236 29.49 0.68 -15.92
N LYS A 237 29.85 1.25 -14.78
CA LYS A 237 31.20 1.10 -14.20
C LYS A 237 31.56 -0.37 -13.96
N GLN A 238 30.63 -1.13 -13.38
CA GLN A 238 30.84 -2.54 -13.09
C GLN A 238 30.93 -3.38 -14.38
N ALA A 239 30.07 -3.11 -15.37
CA ALA A 239 30.10 -3.76 -16.66
C ALA A 239 31.47 -3.52 -17.36
N GLN A 240 32.00 -2.29 -17.27
CA GLN A 240 33.33 -1.97 -17.81
C GLN A 240 34.44 -2.75 -17.09
N ARG A 241 34.40 -2.85 -15.76
CA ARG A 241 35.36 -3.63 -14.98
C ARG A 241 35.30 -5.11 -15.37
N TRP A 242 34.14 -5.71 -15.51
CA TRP A 242 34.00 -7.11 -15.92
C TRP A 242 34.50 -7.33 -17.34
N ARG A 243 34.22 -6.38 -18.25
CA ARG A 243 34.74 -6.45 -19.62
C ARG A 243 36.26 -6.51 -19.66
N SER A 244 36.97 -5.74 -18.81
CA SER A 244 38.43 -5.75 -18.73
C SER A 244 39.01 -7.05 -18.15
N LEU A 245 38.20 -7.84 -17.45
CA LEU A 245 38.57 -9.13 -16.87
C LEU A 245 38.28 -10.30 -17.81
N CYS A 246 37.50 -10.10 -18.87
CA CYS A 246 37.17 -11.17 -19.82
C CYS A 246 38.38 -11.46 -20.74
N PRO A 247 38.65 -12.73 -21.05
CA PRO A 247 39.66 -13.11 -22.01
C PRO A 247 39.40 -12.48 -23.39
N PRO A 248 40.43 -12.18 -24.18
CA PRO A 248 40.26 -11.68 -25.53
C PRO A 248 39.36 -12.61 -26.37
N GLY A 249 38.39 -12.01 -27.08
CA GLY A 249 37.46 -12.75 -27.93
C GLY A 249 36.21 -13.32 -27.19
N THR A 250 36.13 -13.21 -25.85
CA THR A 250 34.92 -13.59 -25.10
C THR A 250 33.96 -12.42 -24.96
N ALA A 251 32.66 -12.68 -25.07
CA ALA A 251 31.62 -11.68 -24.82
C ALA A 251 31.54 -11.33 -23.32
N ALA A 252 31.58 -10.03 -23.00
CA ALA A 252 31.38 -9.57 -21.66
C ALA A 252 29.92 -9.85 -21.20
N PRO A 253 29.69 -10.16 -19.91
CA PRO A 253 28.34 -10.36 -19.39
C PRO A 253 27.51 -9.08 -19.54
N ARG A 254 26.23 -9.25 -19.85
CA ARG A 254 25.26 -8.14 -19.91
C ARG A 254 24.90 -7.70 -18.49
N VAL A 255 24.60 -6.42 -18.33
CA VAL A 255 24.03 -5.90 -17.08
C VAL A 255 22.67 -5.27 -17.37
N ALA A 256 21.63 -5.84 -16.77
CA ALA A 256 20.28 -5.29 -16.81
C ALA A 256 20.06 -4.33 -15.63
N VAL A 257 19.35 -3.23 -15.87
CA VAL A 257 18.97 -2.24 -14.85
C VAL A 257 17.47 -2.00 -14.94
N ASN A 258 16.77 -2.08 -13.82
CA ASN A 258 15.35 -1.75 -13.76
C ASN A 258 15.16 -0.23 -13.79
N LEU A 259 14.25 0.23 -14.63
CA LEU A 259 13.86 1.64 -14.73
C LEU A 259 12.40 1.81 -14.31
N SER A 260 12.12 2.89 -13.59
CA SER A 260 10.75 3.31 -13.31
C SER A 260 10.14 4.01 -14.52
N ALA A 261 8.84 3.83 -14.74
CA ALA A 261 8.09 4.56 -15.77
C ALA A 261 8.10 6.10 -15.54
N ARG A 262 8.46 6.54 -14.33
CA ARG A 262 8.58 7.96 -13.97
C ARG A 262 9.99 8.56 -14.28
N GLN A 263 10.90 7.77 -14.82
CA GLN A 263 12.22 8.19 -15.29
C GLN A 263 12.21 8.47 -16.80
#